data_48a404cc615678ffb6baf3f7f1e4349a
#
_entry.id   48a404cc615678ffb6baf3f7f1e4349a
#
_cell.length_a   1.000
_cell.length_b   1.000
_cell.length_c   1.000
_cell.angle_alpha   90.00
_cell.angle_beta   90.00
_cell.angle_gamma   90.00
#
_symmetry.space_group_name_H-M   'P 1'
#
loop_
_entity.id
_entity.type
_entity.pdbx_description
1 polymer ?
#
loop_
_entity_poly.entity_id
_entity_poly.type
_entity_poly.pdbx_seq_one_letter_code
_entity_poly.pdbx_strand_id
1 'polypeptide(L)'
;STFCRPLRPGYDANNPEMADNPRETYSGTIAMNRADLIEEIPALTKLYVSTYIMSSTQAVINNKDYAILFPKLTPEQQAQKQLTQPKPDPAMWYNFAIEAAALPNLGGDYEKVLKKKIHDVLRAVALHRKAQNY
;
A
#
# COMPACT_ATOMS: atom_id res chain seq x y z
N SER A 1 9.44 5.88 -7.60
CA SER A 1 8.54 6.95 -8.09
C SER A 1 7.20 6.99 -7.39
N THR A 2 6.62 5.85 -7.00
CA THR A 2 5.34 5.79 -6.27
C THR A 2 5.35 6.63 -4.99
N PHE A 3 6.48 6.66 -4.28
CA PHE A 3 6.63 7.37 -3.00
C PHE A 3 7.20 8.78 -3.15
N CYS A 4 7.88 9.06 -4.24
CA CYS A 4 8.54 10.34 -4.50
C CYS A 4 7.85 11.07 -5.66
N ARG A 5 6.56 11.34 -5.52
CA ARG A 5 5.80 12.08 -6.53
C ARG A 5 5.96 13.58 -6.32
N PRO A 6 6.19 14.36 -7.40
CA PRO A 6 6.25 15.81 -7.29
C PRO A 6 4.90 16.42 -6.91
N LEU A 7 4.91 17.67 -6.50
CA LEU A 7 3.69 18.46 -6.31
C LEU A 7 2.96 18.65 -7.64
N ARG A 8 1.64 18.67 -7.59
CA ARG A 8 0.83 18.99 -8.77
C ARG A 8 1.20 20.39 -9.27
N PRO A 9 1.28 20.62 -10.60
CA PRO A 9 1.42 21.97 -11.15
C PRO A 9 0.29 22.87 -10.64
N GLY A 10 0.65 24.09 -10.18
CA GLY A 10 -0.31 25.03 -9.64
C GLY A 10 -0.85 24.72 -8.25
N TYR A 11 -0.25 23.76 -7.53
CA TYR A 11 -0.66 23.45 -6.15
C TYR A 11 -0.43 24.65 -5.23
N ASP A 12 -1.49 25.07 -4.53
CA ASP A 12 -1.45 26.08 -3.49
C ASP A 12 -1.91 25.47 -2.15
N ALA A 13 -0.99 25.44 -1.19
CA ALA A 13 -1.26 24.91 0.16
C ALA A 13 -2.33 25.72 0.93
N ASN A 14 -2.57 26.96 0.54
CA ASN A 14 -3.56 27.84 1.17
C ASN A 14 -4.96 27.71 0.55
N ASN A 15 -5.09 26.95 -0.55
CA ASN A 15 -6.37 26.73 -1.19
C ASN A 15 -7.05 25.48 -0.63
N PRO A 16 -8.16 25.61 0.13
CA PRO A 16 -8.85 24.46 0.72
C PRO A 16 -9.38 23.44 -0.30
N GLU A 17 -9.63 23.86 -1.53
CA GLU A 17 -10.07 22.95 -2.61
C GLU A 17 -8.95 22.02 -3.08
N MET A 18 -7.69 22.36 -2.81
CA MET A 18 -6.51 21.57 -3.16
C MET A 18 -5.94 20.74 -2.00
N ALA A 19 -6.60 20.77 -0.83
CA ALA A 19 -6.08 20.17 0.40
C ALA A 19 -5.96 18.63 0.35
N ASP A 20 -6.74 17.95 -0.50
CA ASP A 20 -6.87 16.49 -0.45
C ASP A 20 -5.64 15.73 -0.96
N ASN A 21 -4.94 16.21 -1.97
CA ASN A 21 -3.74 15.53 -2.47
C ASN A 21 -2.81 16.49 -3.20
N PRO A 22 -1.74 16.96 -2.53
CA PRO A 22 -0.78 17.89 -3.12
C PRO A 22 0.10 17.27 -4.20
N ARG A 23 0.12 15.95 -4.31
CA ARG A 23 1.02 15.24 -5.23
C ARG A 23 0.34 14.90 -6.54
N GLU A 24 1.14 14.79 -7.61
CA GLU A 24 0.63 14.25 -8.89
C GLU A 24 -0.02 12.89 -8.70
N THR A 25 -1.07 12.61 -9.48
CA THR A 25 -1.69 11.29 -9.51
C THR A 25 -0.68 10.25 -9.97
N TYR A 26 -0.63 9.12 -9.29
CA TYR A 26 0.24 8.02 -9.73
C TYR A 26 -0.29 7.39 -11.02
N SER A 27 0.59 7.30 -11.99
CA SER A 27 0.41 6.40 -13.15
C SER A 27 1.78 5.82 -13.54
N GLY A 28 1.78 4.63 -14.11
CA GLY A 28 3.02 3.98 -14.56
C GLY A 28 3.76 4.82 -15.60
N THR A 29 3.04 5.44 -16.53
CA THR A 29 3.61 6.30 -17.58
C THR A 29 4.24 7.56 -16.97
N ILE A 30 3.54 8.25 -16.06
CA ILE A 30 4.07 9.45 -15.38
C ILE A 30 5.30 9.06 -14.54
N ALA A 31 5.26 7.92 -13.85
CA ALA A 31 6.39 7.43 -13.06
C ALA A 31 7.64 7.19 -13.93
N MET A 32 7.50 6.61 -15.10
CA MET A 32 8.61 6.41 -16.04
C MET A 32 9.16 7.73 -16.55
N ASN A 33 8.30 8.68 -16.93
CA ASN A 33 8.73 10.01 -17.41
C ASN A 33 9.42 10.85 -16.32
N ARG A 34 9.24 10.50 -15.04
CA ARG A 34 9.86 11.16 -13.89
C ARG A 34 11.06 10.41 -13.32
N ALA A 35 11.52 9.34 -13.98
CA ALA A 35 12.66 8.54 -13.51
C ALA A 35 13.93 9.40 -13.34
N ASP A 36 14.19 10.32 -14.27
CA ASP A 36 15.35 11.22 -14.24
C ASP A 36 15.38 12.08 -12.96
N LEU A 37 14.21 12.57 -12.50
CA LEU A 37 14.12 13.33 -11.25
C LEU A 37 14.54 12.52 -10.03
N ILE A 38 14.34 11.20 -10.06
CA ILE A 38 14.75 10.30 -8.98
C ILE A 38 16.25 10.04 -9.04
N GLU A 39 16.86 10.03 -10.22
CA GLU A 39 18.31 9.91 -10.37
C GLU A 39 19.06 11.08 -9.75
N GLU A 40 18.50 12.27 -9.81
CA GLU A 40 19.08 13.49 -9.23
C GLU A 40 19.03 13.51 -7.68
N ILE A 41 18.20 12.69 -7.05
CA ILE A 41 18.11 12.63 -5.58
C ILE A 41 19.41 12.03 -5.01
N PRO A 42 20.03 12.68 -3.99
CA PRO A 42 21.23 12.16 -3.36
C PRO A 42 21.10 10.71 -2.89
N ALA A 43 22.15 9.91 -3.06
CA ALA A 43 22.14 8.48 -2.71
C ALA A 43 21.77 8.23 -1.25
N LEU A 44 22.22 9.08 -0.33
CA LEU A 44 21.89 8.98 1.10
C LEU A 44 20.38 9.18 1.35
N THR A 45 19.75 10.12 0.64
CA THR A 45 18.30 10.35 0.71
C THR A 45 17.53 9.15 0.17
N LYS A 46 17.97 8.57 -0.95
CA LYS A 46 17.38 7.33 -1.50
C LYS A 46 17.46 6.18 -0.49
N LEU A 47 18.59 6.01 0.15
CA LEU A 47 18.80 4.98 1.17
C LEU A 47 17.88 5.21 2.38
N TYR A 48 17.77 6.43 2.87
CA TYR A 48 16.89 6.78 3.98
C TYR A 48 15.43 6.46 3.65
N VAL A 49 14.94 6.87 2.48
CA VAL A 49 13.57 6.60 2.02
C VAL A 49 13.32 5.10 1.90
N SER A 50 14.25 4.36 1.30
CA SER A 50 14.14 2.90 1.17
C SER A 50 14.07 2.21 2.53
N THR A 51 14.92 2.60 3.47
CA THR A 51 14.94 2.06 4.85
C THR A 51 13.63 2.38 5.57
N TYR A 52 13.11 3.60 5.42
CA TYR A 52 11.83 4.00 6.00
C TYR A 52 10.68 3.15 5.46
N ILE A 53 10.63 2.94 4.15
CA ILE A 53 9.58 2.12 3.50
C ILE A 53 9.66 0.68 3.99
N MET A 54 10.85 0.09 4.02
CA MET A 54 11.05 -1.28 4.50
C MET A 54 10.64 -1.43 5.96
N SER A 55 11.05 -0.51 6.83
CA SER A 55 10.72 -0.53 8.25
C SER A 55 9.22 -0.35 8.48
N SER A 56 8.57 0.55 7.73
CA SER A 56 7.13 0.79 7.81
C SER A 56 6.33 -0.43 7.35
N THR A 57 6.75 -1.06 6.26
CA THR A 57 6.13 -2.30 5.76
C THR A 57 6.28 -3.42 6.77
N GLN A 58 7.46 -3.59 7.35
CA GLN A 58 7.72 -4.60 8.37
C GLN A 58 6.90 -4.36 9.64
N ALA A 59 6.70 -3.09 10.03
CA ALA A 59 5.85 -2.74 11.17
C ALA A 59 4.38 -3.12 10.93
N VAL A 60 3.87 -2.93 9.70
CA VAL A 60 2.52 -3.37 9.31
C VAL A 60 2.40 -4.90 9.37
N ILE A 61 3.35 -5.62 8.78
CA ILE A 61 3.35 -7.09 8.73
C ILE A 61 3.43 -7.70 10.15
N ASN A 62 4.20 -7.07 11.04
CA ASN A 62 4.37 -7.54 12.42
C ASN A 62 3.28 -7.06 13.39
N ASN A 63 2.36 -6.24 12.93
CA ASN A 63 1.29 -5.72 13.78
C ASN A 63 0.34 -6.86 14.18
N LYS A 64 0.13 -7.02 15.48
CA LYS A 64 -0.75 -8.06 16.05
C LYS A 64 -2.20 -7.95 15.59
N ASP A 65 -2.66 -6.72 15.32
CA ASP A 65 -4.03 -6.48 14.84
C ASP A 65 -4.25 -7.05 13.45
N TYR A 66 -3.18 -7.17 12.66
CA TYR A 66 -3.20 -7.67 11.29
C TYR A 66 -2.68 -9.11 11.14
N ALA A 67 -2.43 -9.81 12.24
CA ALA A 67 -1.87 -11.16 12.22
C ALA A 67 -2.68 -12.17 11.37
N ILE A 68 -4.00 -11.98 11.29
CA ILE A 68 -4.85 -12.81 10.43
C ILE A 68 -4.61 -12.56 8.92
N LEU A 69 -4.15 -11.37 8.56
CA LEU A 69 -3.84 -11.00 7.17
C LEU A 69 -2.42 -11.43 6.78
N PHE A 70 -1.50 -11.41 7.75
CA PHE A 70 -0.09 -11.74 7.58
C PHE A 70 0.33 -12.84 8.56
N PRO A 71 -0.14 -14.09 8.36
CA PRO A 71 0.21 -15.18 9.26
C PRO A 71 1.71 -15.45 9.20
N LYS A 72 2.33 -15.59 10.39
CA LYS A 72 3.72 -16.00 10.50
C LYS A 72 3.81 -17.49 10.20
N LEU A 73 4.44 -17.82 9.09
CA LEU A 73 4.69 -19.21 8.71
C LEU A 73 5.90 -19.74 9.48
N THR A 74 5.84 -21.00 9.88
CA THR A 74 7.02 -21.72 10.40
C THR A 74 8.06 -21.90 9.29
N PRO A 75 9.35 -22.10 9.62
CA PRO A 75 10.38 -22.35 8.62
C PRO A 75 10.04 -23.49 7.65
N GLU A 76 9.41 -24.55 8.15
CA GLU A 76 8.95 -25.70 7.37
C GLU A 76 7.82 -25.30 6.39
N GLN A 77 6.84 -24.53 6.87
CA GLN A 77 5.76 -24.00 6.03
C GLN A 77 6.29 -23.02 4.99
N GLN A 78 7.32 -22.23 5.32
CA GLN A 78 7.97 -21.33 4.35
C GLN A 78 8.68 -22.12 3.25
N ALA A 79 9.43 -23.17 3.62
CA ALA A 79 10.11 -24.03 2.65
C ALA A 79 9.10 -24.75 1.73
N GLN A 80 8.04 -25.30 2.29
CA GLN A 80 6.99 -25.96 1.53
C GLN A 80 6.26 -24.97 0.60
N LYS A 81 6.00 -23.76 1.09
CA LYS A 81 5.38 -22.69 0.31
C LYS A 81 6.27 -22.23 -0.85
N GLN A 82 7.58 -22.14 -0.66
CA GLN A 82 8.54 -21.83 -1.74
C GLN A 82 8.57 -22.90 -2.83
N LEU A 83 8.41 -24.16 -2.47
CA LEU A 83 8.38 -25.28 -3.44
C LEU A 83 7.06 -25.36 -4.22
N THR A 84 5.96 -24.90 -3.64
CA THR A 84 4.60 -25.06 -4.19
C THR A 84 4.01 -23.74 -4.70
N GLN A 85 4.64 -22.59 -4.44
CA GLN A 85 4.06 -21.32 -4.83
C GLN A 85 4.05 -21.11 -6.34
N PRO A 86 2.85 -20.87 -6.90
CA PRO A 86 2.77 -20.18 -8.17
C PRO A 86 3.41 -18.80 -8.01
N LYS A 87 3.93 -18.25 -9.12
CA LYS A 87 4.45 -16.87 -9.15
C LYS A 87 3.49 -15.92 -8.43
N PRO A 88 3.99 -14.88 -7.71
CA PRO A 88 3.13 -13.90 -7.07
C PRO A 88 2.08 -13.40 -8.06
N ASP A 89 0.81 -13.54 -7.70
CA ASP A 89 -0.29 -13.06 -8.54
C ASP A 89 -0.24 -11.52 -8.56
N PRO A 90 -0.01 -10.89 -9.71
CA PRO A 90 -0.03 -9.42 -9.82
C PRO A 90 -1.38 -8.82 -9.43
N ALA A 91 -2.45 -9.60 -9.53
CA ALA A 91 -3.80 -9.19 -9.16
C ALA A 91 -4.10 -9.28 -7.66
N MET A 92 -3.19 -9.81 -6.85
CA MET A 92 -3.42 -10.03 -5.42
C MET A 92 -3.87 -8.76 -4.69
N TRP A 93 -3.23 -7.64 -4.94
CA TRP A 93 -3.59 -6.35 -4.33
C TRP A 93 -4.90 -5.79 -4.86
N TYR A 94 -5.18 -6.00 -6.13
CA TYR A 94 -6.45 -5.62 -6.74
C TYR A 94 -7.59 -6.42 -6.14
N ASN A 95 -7.44 -7.74 -6.02
CA ASN A 95 -8.42 -8.63 -5.41
C ASN A 95 -8.66 -8.28 -3.94
N PHE A 96 -7.59 -7.95 -3.19
CA PHE A 96 -7.69 -7.47 -1.81
C PHE A 96 -8.47 -6.15 -1.71
N ALA A 97 -8.23 -5.20 -2.62
CA ALA A 97 -8.95 -3.94 -2.63
C ALA A 97 -10.44 -4.09 -3.01
N ILE A 98 -10.77 -5.04 -3.89
CA ILE A 98 -12.17 -5.40 -4.19
C ILE A 98 -12.84 -6.07 -2.98
N GLU A 99 -12.18 -7.00 -2.31
CA GLU A 99 -12.67 -7.60 -1.07
C GLU A 99 -12.95 -6.51 -0.02
N ALA A 100 -12.01 -5.59 0.15
CA ALA A 100 -12.18 -4.45 1.06
C ALA A 100 -13.35 -3.55 0.66
N ALA A 101 -13.53 -3.30 -0.64
CA ALA A 101 -14.63 -2.46 -1.16
C ALA A 101 -16.02 -3.07 -0.86
N ALA A 102 -16.12 -4.40 -0.80
CA ALA A 102 -17.36 -5.09 -0.46
C ALA A 102 -17.77 -4.92 1.02
N LEU A 103 -16.87 -4.43 1.88
CA LEU A 103 -17.17 -4.23 3.30
C LEU A 103 -18.04 -2.97 3.49
N PRO A 104 -19.13 -3.07 4.31
CA PRO A 104 -20.08 -1.96 4.51
C PRO A 104 -19.43 -0.67 5.01
N ASN A 105 -18.39 -0.80 5.84
CA ASN A 105 -17.69 0.34 6.47
C ASN A 105 -16.71 1.06 5.53
N LEU A 106 -16.42 0.51 4.36
CA LEU A 106 -15.46 1.06 3.41
C LEU A 106 -16.10 1.71 2.18
N GLY A 107 -17.44 1.75 2.13
CA GLY A 107 -18.20 2.56 1.19
C GLY A 107 -18.59 1.88 -0.12
N GLY A 108 -18.36 0.58 -0.26
CA GLY A 108 -18.87 -0.22 -1.40
C GLY A 108 -18.25 0.09 -2.77
N ASP A 109 -17.18 0.88 -2.81
CA ASP A 109 -16.58 1.37 -4.05
C ASP A 109 -15.05 1.24 -3.98
N TYR A 110 -14.50 0.59 -4.99
CA TYR A 110 -13.06 0.39 -5.14
C TYR A 110 -12.25 1.69 -5.11
N GLU A 111 -12.70 2.72 -5.83
CA GLU A 111 -11.99 4.01 -5.86
C GLU A 111 -11.99 4.71 -4.51
N LYS A 112 -13.08 4.58 -3.74
CA LYS A 112 -13.15 5.11 -2.38
C LYS A 112 -12.18 4.41 -1.44
N VAL A 113 -12.03 3.09 -1.58
CA VAL A 113 -11.07 2.31 -0.78
C VAL A 113 -9.64 2.77 -1.05
N LEU A 114 -9.27 3.00 -2.31
CA LEU A 114 -7.93 3.47 -2.67
C LEU A 114 -7.56 4.83 -2.07
N LYS A 115 -8.55 5.65 -1.71
CA LYS A 115 -8.36 6.97 -1.08
C LYS A 115 -8.27 6.91 0.44
N LYS A 116 -8.62 5.78 1.06
CA LYS A 116 -8.57 5.60 2.51
C LYS A 116 -7.15 5.34 3.01
N LYS A 117 -6.91 5.62 4.29
CA LYS A 117 -5.66 5.27 4.94
C LYS A 117 -5.51 3.75 4.98
N ILE A 118 -4.31 3.25 4.66
CA ILE A 118 -4.02 1.81 4.61
C ILE A 118 -4.37 1.09 5.91
N HIS A 119 -4.11 1.71 7.06
CA HIS A 119 -4.42 1.12 8.37
C HIS A 119 -5.92 0.93 8.59
N ASP A 120 -6.77 1.85 8.10
CA ASP A 120 -8.22 1.73 8.24
C ASP A 120 -8.74 0.56 7.39
N VAL A 121 -8.19 0.40 6.17
CA VAL A 121 -8.55 -0.70 5.27
C VAL A 121 -8.09 -2.04 5.86
N LEU A 122 -6.83 -2.15 6.29
CA LEU A 122 -6.29 -3.39 6.86
C LEU A 122 -7.05 -3.80 8.13
N ARG A 123 -7.37 -2.84 8.99
CA ARG A 123 -8.16 -3.09 10.22
C ARG A 123 -9.55 -3.60 9.90
N ALA A 124 -10.25 -2.97 8.96
CA ALA A 124 -11.60 -3.39 8.56
C ALA A 124 -11.60 -4.80 8.00
N VAL A 125 -10.67 -5.15 7.10
CA VAL A 125 -10.56 -6.49 6.54
C VAL A 125 -10.15 -7.52 7.60
N ALA A 126 -9.21 -7.18 8.50
CA ALA A 126 -8.81 -8.07 9.58
C ALA A 126 -9.96 -8.39 10.54
N LEU A 127 -10.77 -7.38 10.91
CA LEU A 127 -11.94 -7.58 11.76
C LEU A 127 -13.00 -8.45 11.06
N HIS A 128 -13.23 -8.21 9.77
CA HIS A 128 -14.17 -9.00 8.98
C HIS A 128 -13.73 -10.47 8.92
N ARG A 129 -12.48 -10.76 8.60
CA ARG A 129 -11.95 -12.13 8.57
C ARG A 129 -11.97 -12.80 9.95
N LYS A 130 -11.71 -12.06 11.03
CA LYS A 130 -11.87 -12.58 12.40
C LYS A 130 -13.30 -12.97 12.69
N ALA A 131 -14.27 -12.17 12.27
CA ALA A 131 -15.70 -12.47 12.47
C ALA A 131 -16.17 -13.69 11.66
N GLN A 132 -15.61 -13.94 10.49
CA GLN A 132 -15.94 -15.13 9.68
C GLN A 132 -15.36 -16.44 10.23
N ASN A 133 -14.25 -16.35 10.98
CA ASN A 133 -13.59 -17.52 11.56
C ASN A 133 -14.13 -17.89 12.96
N TYR A 134 -15.15 -17.20 13.42
CA TYR A 134 -15.90 -17.52 14.63
C TYR A 134 -17.20 -18.25 14.25
#